data_8f9cc1c7201ec3ec62f9a465a2e8c2c2
#
_entry.id   8f9cc1c7201ec3ec62f9a465a2e8c2c2
#
_cell.length_a   1.000
_cell.length_b   1.000
_cell.length_c   1.000
_cell.angle_alpha   90.00
_cell.angle_beta   90.00
_cell.angle_gamma   90.00
#
_symmetry.space_group_name_H-M   'P 1'
#
loop_
_entity.id
_entity.type
_entity.pdbx_description
1 polymer ?
#
loop_
_entity_poly.entity_id
_entity_poly.type
_entity_poly.pdbx_seq_one_letter_code
_entity_poly.pdbx_strand_id
1 'polypeptide(L)'
;DLFQAELYLISPLTEPGRFLKKEYFLTYQQRDIERQILKKIRADRTGYFWFTGLPGTGKTLLLYDIAMKLSGRQRVCMIHCGEAGKEWKVLHERLRRVEYLAEDSVQTGAEIRIEAYSAILVDEAHLLSPNTLEILLEIGKTRPVIFSSNCEDMISPEELDLGAIKLLGEQPGIQTFH
;
A
#
# COMPACT_ATOMS: atom_id res chain seq x y z
N ASP A 1 14.74 5.65 28.77
CA ASP A 1 14.66 4.66 27.68
C ASP A 1 14.60 5.36 26.34
N LEU A 2 15.58 5.02 25.50
CA LEU A 2 15.75 5.60 24.16
C LEU A 2 14.70 5.12 23.15
N PHE A 3 13.84 4.18 23.52
CA PHE A 3 12.83 3.60 22.65
C PHE A 3 11.43 3.89 23.17
N GLN A 4 10.86 5.00 22.74
CA GLN A 4 9.43 5.21 22.89
C GLN A 4 8.73 4.50 21.74
N ALA A 5 8.01 3.42 22.03
CA ALA A 5 7.25 2.66 21.04
C ALA A 5 6.31 3.56 20.24
N GLU A 6 5.81 4.61 20.85
CA GLU A 6 4.96 5.63 20.24
C GLU A 6 5.61 6.39 19.08
N LEU A 7 6.95 6.48 19.04
CA LEU A 7 7.67 7.10 17.93
C LEU A 7 7.85 6.20 16.72
N TYR A 8 7.66 4.88 16.89
CA TYR A 8 7.88 3.90 15.84
C TYR A 8 6.60 3.40 15.19
N LEU A 9 5.48 3.44 15.93
CA LEU A 9 4.21 2.86 15.50
C LEU A 9 3.11 3.92 15.42
N ILE A 10 3.28 4.89 14.55
CA ILE A 10 2.18 5.79 14.21
C ILE A 10 1.38 5.25 13.02
N SER A 11 0.11 5.59 12.99
CA SER A 11 -0.72 5.36 11.81
C SER A 11 -0.87 6.65 11.02
N PRO A 12 -0.51 6.69 9.73
CA PRO A 12 -0.75 7.86 8.90
C PRO A 12 -2.21 8.28 8.84
N LEU A 13 -3.11 7.32 8.98
CA LEU A 13 -4.56 7.56 8.90
C LEU A 13 -5.13 8.13 10.19
N THR A 14 -4.62 7.74 11.36
CA THR A 14 -5.10 8.23 12.66
C THR A 14 -4.30 9.40 13.21
N GLU A 15 -3.03 9.51 12.81
CA GLU A 15 -2.11 10.56 13.24
C GLU A 15 -1.47 11.28 12.04
N PRO A 16 -2.25 11.83 11.11
CA PRO A 16 -1.72 12.39 9.87
C PRO A 16 -0.75 13.55 10.11
N GLY A 17 -0.96 14.33 11.15
CA GLY A 17 -0.07 15.45 11.51
C GLY A 17 1.34 14.98 11.86
N ARG A 18 1.47 13.94 12.65
CA ARG A 18 2.77 13.34 13.00
C ARG A 18 3.45 12.73 11.78
N PHE A 19 2.69 12.03 10.96
CA PHE A 19 3.21 11.45 9.72
C PHE A 19 3.75 12.53 8.78
N LEU A 20 3.00 13.59 8.55
CA LEU A 20 3.39 14.70 7.67
C LEU A 20 4.63 15.46 8.17
N LYS A 21 4.82 15.53 9.49
CA LYS A 21 6.02 16.10 10.10
C LYS A 21 7.20 15.14 10.16
N LYS A 22 7.02 13.92 9.67
CA LYS A 22 8.02 12.85 9.75
C LYS A 22 8.44 12.50 11.18
N GLU A 23 7.52 12.60 12.13
CA GLU A 23 7.71 12.23 13.53
C GLU A 23 7.55 10.72 13.75
N TYR A 24 8.28 9.93 12.97
CA TYR A 24 8.28 8.47 13.05
C TYR A 24 9.60 7.89 12.56
N PHE A 25 9.86 6.65 12.92
CA PHE A 25 10.99 5.89 12.42
C PHE A 25 10.53 4.53 11.90
N LEU A 26 11.02 4.15 10.74
CA LEU A 26 10.85 2.79 10.25
C LEU A 26 11.84 1.86 10.98
N THR A 27 11.41 0.64 11.25
CA THR A 27 12.32 -0.41 11.75
C THR A 27 13.38 -0.74 10.70
N TYR A 28 14.44 -1.41 11.12
CA TYR A 28 15.47 -1.89 10.19
C TYR A 28 14.88 -2.78 9.09
N GLN A 29 13.99 -3.69 9.47
CA GLN A 29 13.30 -4.59 8.54
C GLN A 29 12.42 -3.81 7.55
N GLN A 30 11.65 -2.84 8.01
CA GLN A 30 10.82 -2.00 7.15
C GLN A 30 11.67 -1.21 6.16
N ARG A 31 12.78 -0.64 6.60
CA ARG A 31 13.72 0.09 5.73
C ARG A 31 14.34 -0.82 4.67
N ASP A 32 14.64 -2.05 5.03
CA ASP A 32 15.20 -3.02 4.11
C ASP A 32 14.19 -3.41 3.02
N ILE A 33 12.95 -3.69 3.41
CA ILE A 33 11.85 -3.96 2.47
C ILE A 33 11.66 -2.78 1.52
N GLU A 34 11.57 -1.58 2.05
CA GLU A 34 11.41 -0.35 1.25
C GLU A 34 12.55 -0.18 0.24
N ARG A 35 13.77 -0.34 0.69
CA ARG A 35 14.96 -0.21 -0.17
C ARG A 35 14.93 -1.22 -1.33
N GLN A 36 14.58 -2.46 -1.05
CA GLN A 36 14.49 -3.50 -2.06
C GLN A 36 13.39 -3.20 -3.08
N ILE A 37 12.21 -2.79 -2.62
CA ILE A 37 11.09 -2.43 -3.49
C ILE A 37 11.46 -1.25 -4.39
N LEU A 38 11.97 -0.17 -3.81
CA LEU A 38 12.34 1.03 -4.56
C LEU A 38 13.45 0.76 -5.58
N LYS A 39 14.43 -0.06 -5.23
CA LYS A 39 15.50 -0.46 -6.16
C LYS A 39 14.94 -1.18 -7.38
N LYS A 40 14.03 -2.12 -7.18
CA LYS A 40 13.41 -2.88 -8.28
C LYS A 40 12.49 -2.03 -9.13
N ILE A 41 11.72 -1.14 -8.53
CA ILE A 41 10.86 -0.20 -9.27
C ILE A 41 11.70 0.72 -10.16
N ARG A 42 12.84 1.20 -9.67
CA ARG A 42 13.74 2.04 -10.48
C ARG A 42 14.36 1.29 -11.67
N ALA A 43 14.61 0.00 -11.50
CA ALA A 43 15.17 -0.84 -12.55
C ALA A 43 14.13 -1.21 -13.61
N ASP A 44 13.00 -1.73 -13.20
CA ASP A 44 12.02 -2.38 -14.08
C ASP A 44 10.81 -1.50 -14.43
N ARG A 45 10.45 -0.56 -13.56
CA ARG A 45 9.29 0.34 -13.68
C ARG A 45 7.94 -0.36 -13.81
N THR A 46 7.89 -1.64 -13.54
CA THR A 46 6.69 -2.49 -13.54
C THR A 46 6.84 -3.56 -12.48
N GLY A 47 5.80 -4.31 -12.22
CA GLY A 47 5.86 -5.50 -11.39
C GLY A 47 4.92 -5.48 -10.21
N TYR A 48 4.97 -6.58 -9.46
CA TYR A 48 4.10 -6.83 -8.31
C TYR A 48 4.95 -7.00 -7.07
N PHE A 49 4.62 -6.23 -6.03
CA PHE A 49 5.30 -6.28 -4.74
C PHE A 49 4.27 -6.47 -3.65
N TRP A 50 4.52 -7.39 -2.77
CA TRP A 50 3.58 -7.72 -1.69
C TRP A 50 4.34 -7.92 -0.39
N PHE A 51 4.07 -7.08 0.59
CA PHE A 51 4.59 -7.28 1.93
C PHE A 51 3.48 -7.56 2.93
N THR A 52 3.77 -8.45 3.85
CA THR A 52 2.85 -8.91 4.89
C THR A 52 3.41 -8.64 6.27
N GLY A 53 2.56 -8.64 7.26
CA GLY A 53 2.94 -8.50 8.66
C GLY A 53 1.74 -8.65 9.57
N LEU A 54 2.01 -8.71 10.86
CA LEU A 54 0.97 -8.75 11.88
C LEU A 54 0.20 -7.43 11.94
N PRO A 55 -1.08 -7.44 12.35
CA PRO A 55 -1.81 -6.20 12.63
C PRO A 55 -1.04 -5.31 13.61
N GLY A 56 -1.05 -4.01 13.39
CA GLY A 56 -0.38 -3.05 14.26
C GLY A 56 1.15 -3.00 14.16
N THR A 57 1.76 -3.63 13.16
CA THR A 57 3.23 -3.62 12.97
C THR A 57 3.74 -2.50 12.07
N GLY A 58 2.88 -1.55 11.67
CA GLY A 58 3.27 -0.40 10.86
C GLY A 58 3.28 -0.65 9.36
N LYS A 59 2.52 -1.63 8.85
CA LYS A 59 2.39 -1.88 7.41
C LYS A 59 1.87 -0.66 6.64
N THR A 60 0.84 -0.01 7.15
CA THR A 60 0.27 1.21 6.56
C THR A 60 1.30 2.33 6.55
N LEU A 61 2.05 2.50 7.64
CA LEU A 61 3.13 3.48 7.71
C LEU A 61 4.20 3.23 6.64
N LEU A 62 4.64 2.00 6.50
CA LEU A 62 5.61 1.62 5.48
C LEU A 62 5.08 1.90 4.07
N LEU A 63 3.84 1.54 3.79
CA LEU A 63 3.22 1.76 2.49
C LEU A 63 3.14 3.25 2.15
N TYR A 64 2.72 4.09 3.10
CA TYR A 64 2.67 5.54 2.90
C TYR A 64 4.05 6.17 2.77
N ASP A 65 5.06 5.68 3.49
CA ASP A 65 6.43 6.16 3.34
C ASP A 65 6.99 5.85 1.95
N ILE A 66 6.71 4.66 1.42
CA ILE A 66 7.02 4.30 0.04
C ILE A 66 6.30 5.23 -0.95
N ALA A 67 5.00 5.48 -0.72
CA ALA A 67 4.22 6.38 -1.57
C ALA A 67 4.82 7.79 -1.61
N MET A 68 5.24 8.32 -0.48
CA MET A 68 5.89 9.63 -0.41
C MET A 68 7.19 9.68 -1.21
N LYS A 69 8.00 8.64 -1.15
CA LYS A 69 9.27 8.57 -1.89
C LYS A 69 9.04 8.42 -3.39
N LEU A 70 8.05 7.63 -3.80
CA LEU A 70 7.69 7.48 -5.21
C LEU A 70 7.05 8.75 -5.78
N SER A 71 6.29 9.49 -4.97
CA SER A 71 5.58 10.70 -5.39
C SER A 71 6.46 11.96 -5.50
N GLY A 72 7.74 11.86 -5.20
CA GLY A 72 8.66 12.99 -5.23
C GLY A 72 8.70 13.72 -6.59
N ARG A 73 8.52 13.02 -7.68
CA ARG A 73 8.54 13.58 -9.05
C ARG A 73 7.31 13.24 -9.88
N GLN A 74 6.53 12.25 -9.49
CA GLN A 74 5.41 11.71 -10.25
C GLN A 74 4.21 11.47 -9.35
N ARG A 75 3.03 11.39 -9.94
CA ARG A 75 1.80 11.08 -9.20
C ARG A 75 1.70 9.58 -8.94
N VAL A 76 1.29 9.23 -7.73
CA VAL A 76 0.98 7.85 -7.34
C VAL A 76 -0.45 7.75 -6.83
N CYS A 77 -1.03 6.57 -6.96
CA CYS A 77 -2.38 6.28 -6.48
C CYS A 77 -2.30 5.38 -5.25
N MET A 78 -3.04 5.73 -4.20
CA MET A 78 -3.21 4.92 -3.01
C MET A 78 -4.65 4.42 -2.95
N ILE A 79 -4.82 3.10 -2.90
CA ILE A 79 -6.12 2.45 -2.73
C ILE A 79 -6.17 1.86 -1.32
N HIS A 80 -7.17 2.23 -0.57
CA HIS A 80 -7.44 1.64 0.74
C HIS A 80 -8.68 0.75 0.66
N CYS A 81 -8.53 -0.51 1.05
CA CYS A 81 -9.63 -1.47 1.13
C CYS A 81 -10.15 -1.49 2.57
N GLY A 82 -11.44 -1.41 2.74
CA GLY A 82 -12.07 -1.29 4.05
C GLY A 82 -12.42 0.14 4.44
N GLU A 83 -12.81 0.33 5.69
CA GLU A 83 -13.22 1.65 6.18
C GLU A 83 -11.99 2.54 6.46
N ALA A 84 -11.81 3.55 5.66
CA ALA A 84 -10.90 4.63 5.98
C ALA A 84 -11.61 5.65 6.87
N GLY A 85 -11.02 5.98 8.00
CA GLY A 85 -11.50 7.06 8.86
C GLY A 85 -11.49 8.41 8.12
N LYS A 86 -12.10 9.43 8.72
CA LYS A 86 -12.17 10.78 8.12
C LYS A 86 -10.80 11.44 7.98
N GLU A 87 -9.81 10.94 8.68
CA GLU A 87 -8.45 11.46 8.76
C GLU A 87 -7.67 11.33 7.44
N TRP A 88 -8.02 10.40 6.58
CA TRP A 88 -7.39 10.27 5.27
C TRP A 88 -7.52 11.54 4.42
N LYS A 89 -8.58 12.32 4.63
CA LYS A 89 -8.81 13.60 3.92
C LYS A 89 -7.68 14.58 4.17
N VAL A 90 -7.16 14.62 5.38
CA VAL A 90 -6.04 15.50 5.74
C VAL A 90 -4.78 15.12 4.96
N LEU A 91 -4.51 13.83 4.82
CA LEU A 91 -3.40 13.35 4.01
C LEU A 91 -3.60 13.66 2.53
N HIS A 92 -4.78 13.40 2.02
CA HIS A 92 -5.11 13.63 0.62
C HIS A 92 -4.97 15.11 0.22
N GLU A 93 -5.42 16.03 1.07
CA GLU A 93 -5.30 17.47 0.83
C GLU A 93 -3.85 17.97 0.87
N ARG A 94 -2.98 17.33 1.66
CA ARG A 94 -1.60 17.75 1.84
C ARG A 94 -0.59 17.02 0.98
N LEU A 95 -0.88 15.79 0.57
CA LEU A 95 -0.03 15.00 -0.31
C LEU A 95 -0.49 15.14 -1.76
N ARG A 96 -0.13 16.25 -2.39
CA ARG A 96 -0.63 16.64 -3.71
C ARG A 96 -0.37 15.63 -4.83
N ARG A 97 0.65 14.79 -4.69
CA ARG A 97 1.04 13.79 -5.69
C ARG A 97 0.66 12.38 -5.31
N VAL A 98 0.03 12.20 -4.16
CA VAL A 98 -0.57 10.95 -3.73
C VAL A 98 -2.08 11.11 -3.81
N GLU A 99 -2.69 10.47 -4.78
CA GLU A 99 -4.14 10.48 -4.93
C GLU A 99 -4.73 9.25 -4.27
N TYR A 100 -5.75 9.48 -3.45
CA TYR A 100 -6.42 8.44 -2.71
C TYR A 100 -7.70 8.02 -3.41
N LEU A 101 -7.87 6.72 -3.63
CA LEU A 101 -9.08 6.14 -4.19
C LEU A 101 -9.65 5.07 -3.27
N ALA A 102 -10.98 5.02 -3.20
CA ALA A 102 -11.69 3.90 -2.60
C ALA A 102 -11.74 2.74 -3.60
N GLU A 103 -11.83 1.51 -3.09
CA GLU A 103 -11.90 0.31 -3.93
C GLU A 103 -13.06 0.36 -4.95
N ASP A 104 -14.23 0.88 -4.52
CA ASP A 104 -15.42 0.98 -5.39
C ASP A 104 -15.16 1.82 -6.65
N SER A 105 -14.31 2.81 -6.55
CA SER A 105 -13.93 3.65 -7.71
C SER A 105 -13.16 2.86 -8.76
N VAL A 106 -12.45 1.81 -8.37
CA VAL A 106 -11.74 0.92 -9.29
C VAL A 106 -12.71 0.02 -10.04
N GLN A 107 -13.74 -0.48 -9.32
CA GLN A 107 -14.71 -1.42 -9.88
C GLN A 107 -15.66 -0.77 -10.89
N THR A 108 -16.05 0.48 -10.66
CA THR A 108 -17.06 1.15 -11.49
C THR A 108 -16.52 1.64 -12.84
N GLY A 109 -15.21 1.47 -13.10
CA GLY A 109 -14.61 1.98 -14.33
C GLY A 109 -14.74 3.50 -14.46
N ALA A 110 -15.12 4.20 -13.38
CA ALA A 110 -14.99 5.64 -13.31
C ALA A 110 -13.55 5.94 -13.68
N GLU A 111 -13.36 6.62 -14.79
CA GLU A 111 -12.09 6.81 -15.49
C GLU A 111 -10.92 7.09 -14.55
N ILE A 112 -10.43 6.01 -13.93
CA ILE A 112 -9.13 6.07 -13.29
C ILE A 112 -8.19 6.19 -14.46
N ARG A 113 -7.70 7.38 -14.68
CA ARG A 113 -6.63 7.60 -15.65
C ARG A 113 -5.36 6.97 -15.07
N ILE A 114 -5.32 5.66 -15.11
CA ILE A 114 -4.22 4.86 -14.60
C ILE A 114 -2.91 5.29 -15.22
N GLU A 115 -2.96 5.75 -16.46
CA GLU A 115 -1.81 6.32 -17.17
C GLU A 115 -1.25 7.58 -16.48
N ALA A 116 -2.04 8.26 -15.65
CA ALA A 116 -1.57 9.43 -14.92
C ALA A 116 -0.69 9.09 -13.70
N TYR A 117 -0.69 7.82 -13.27
CA TYR A 117 0.06 7.38 -12.08
C TYR A 117 1.27 6.54 -12.47
N SER A 118 2.39 6.79 -11.80
CA SER A 118 3.62 6.01 -11.98
C SER A 118 3.64 4.72 -11.17
N ALA A 119 2.81 4.64 -10.13
CA ALA A 119 2.69 3.49 -9.26
C ALA A 119 1.31 3.45 -8.60
N ILE A 120 0.87 2.25 -8.27
CA ILE A 120 -0.35 1.99 -7.50
C ILE A 120 0.03 1.29 -6.20
N LEU A 121 -0.46 1.80 -5.08
CA LEU A 121 -0.25 1.20 -3.76
C LEU A 121 -1.60 0.80 -3.18
N VAL A 122 -1.67 -0.40 -2.60
CA VAL A 122 -2.92 -0.98 -2.09
C VAL A 122 -2.74 -1.37 -0.63
N ASP A 123 -3.47 -0.71 0.25
CA ASP A 123 -3.51 -1.04 1.67
C ASP A 123 -4.67 -2.00 1.98
N GLU A 124 -4.47 -2.87 2.97
CA GLU A 124 -5.46 -3.87 3.37
C GLU A 124 -5.88 -4.80 2.20
N ALA A 125 -4.90 -5.26 1.41
CA ALA A 125 -5.15 -6.02 0.18
C ALA A 125 -5.89 -7.35 0.39
N HIS A 126 -5.88 -7.90 1.61
CA HIS A 126 -6.66 -9.10 1.97
C HIS A 126 -8.19 -8.87 1.89
N LEU A 127 -8.64 -7.61 1.87
CA LEU A 127 -10.03 -7.22 1.76
C LEU A 127 -10.48 -6.97 0.30
N LEU A 128 -9.56 -7.04 -0.66
CA LEU A 128 -9.88 -6.82 -2.07
C LEU A 128 -10.91 -7.84 -2.59
N SER A 129 -11.84 -7.36 -3.41
CA SER A 129 -12.65 -8.27 -4.22
C SER A 129 -11.80 -8.88 -5.35
N PRO A 130 -12.10 -10.11 -5.80
CA PRO A 130 -11.37 -10.73 -6.91
C PRO A 130 -11.37 -9.90 -8.19
N ASN A 131 -12.48 -9.24 -8.51
CA ASN A 131 -12.58 -8.40 -9.71
C ASN A 131 -11.63 -7.20 -9.65
N THR A 132 -11.57 -6.52 -8.51
CA THR A 132 -10.64 -5.39 -8.33
C THR A 132 -9.19 -5.86 -8.42
N LEU A 133 -8.88 -7.00 -7.81
CA LEU A 133 -7.54 -7.55 -7.84
C LEU A 133 -7.11 -7.90 -9.27
N GLU A 134 -7.98 -8.52 -10.07
CA GLU A 134 -7.70 -8.81 -11.48
C GLU A 134 -7.36 -7.55 -12.29
N ILE A 135 -8.10 -6.46 -12.05
CA ILE A 135 -7.82 -5.16 -12.67
C ILE A 135 -6.43 -4.67 -12.26
N LEU A 136 -6.09 -4.73 -10.98
CA LEU A 136 -4.79 -4.30 -10.47
C LEU A 136 -3.64 -5.17 -10.99
N LEU A 137 -3.84 -6.47 -11.13
CA LEU A 137 -2.84 -7.36 -11.70
C LEU A 137 -2.59 -7.08 -13.19
N GLU A 138 -3.60 -6.66 -13.92
CA GLU A 138 -3.44 -6.20 -15.30
C GLU A 138 -2.62 -4.89 -15.38
N ILE A 139 -2.88 -3.97 -14.45
CA ILE A 139 -2.13 -2.70 -14.33
C ILE A 139 -0.64 -2.94 -14.04
N GLY A 140 -0.33 -3.94 -13.24
CA GLY A 140 1.05 -4.28 -12.86
C GLY A 140 1.94 -4.71 -14.04
N LYS A 141 1.37 -5.02 -15.19
CA LYS A 141 2.12 -5.29 -16.42
C LYS A 141 2.78 -4.04 -16.99
N THR A 142 2.25 -2.87 -16.68
CA THR A 142 2.73 -1.59 -17.21
C THR A 142 3.23 -0.62 -16.14
N ARG A 143 2.87 -0.83 -14.87
CA ARG A 143 3.24 0.01 -13.72
C ARG A 143 3.45 -0.85 -12.49
N PRO A 144 4.33 -0.44 -11.56
CA PRO A 144 4.46 -1.18 -10.31
C PRO A 144 3.18 -1.06 -9.47
N VAL A 145 2.76 -2.19 -8.91
CA VAL A 145 1.66 -2.29 -7.95
C VAL A 145 2.21 -2.89 -6.66
N ILE A 146 2.01 -2.21 -5.56
CA ILE A 146 2.53 -2.59 -4.24
C ILE A 146 1.35 -2.90 -3.33
N PHE A 147 1.29 -4.12 -2.82
CA PHE A 147 0.24 -4.59 -1.93
C PHE A 147 0.76 -4.71 -0.50
N SER A 148 -0.05 -4.29 0.45
CA SER A 148 0.16 -4.51 1.88
C SER A 148 -1.02 -5.29 2.44
N SER A 149 -0.77 -6.35 3.19
CA SER A 149 -1.82 -7.15 3.82
C SER A 149 -1.38 -7.70 5.18
N ASN A 150 -2.35 -8.17 5.96
CA ASN A 150 -2.04 -9.03 7.08
C ASN A 150 -1.42 -10.34 6.58
N CYS A 151 -0.63 -11.00 7.42
CA CYS A 151 -0.17 -12.36 7.14
C CYS A 151 -1.35 -13.35 7.20
N GLU A 152 -1.26 -14.43 6.46
CA GLU A 152 -2.36 -15.40 6.29
C GLU A 152 -2.92 -15.92 7.61
N ASP A 153 -2.06 -16.19 8.60
CA ASP A 153 -2.47 -16.68 9.93
C ASP A 153 -3.36 -15.69 10.71
N MET A 154 -3.38 -14.43 10.32
CA MET A 154 -4.14 -13.35 10.96
C MET A 154 -5.34 -12.90 10.14
N ILE A 155 -5.65 -13.60 9.06
CA ILE A 155 -6.79 -13.32 8.19
C ILE A 155 -7.93 -14.25 8.59
N SER A 156 -9.14 -13.69 8.74
CA SER A 156 -10.32 -14.50 9.08
C SER A 156 -10.70 -15.46 7.94
N PRO A 157 -11.39 -16.57 8.24
CA PRO A 157 -11.88 -17.47 7.19
C PRO A 157 -12.74 -16.76 6.15
N GLU A 158 -13.58 -15.81 6.58
CA GLU A 158 -14.43 -15.02 5.69
C GLU A 158 -13.62 -14.15 4.74
N GLU A 159 -12.53 -13.54 5.24
CA GLU A 159 -11.62 -12.74 4.41
C GLU A 159 -10.81 -13.62 3.45
N LEU A 160 -10.40 -14.82 3.88
CA LEU A 160 -9.73 -15.79 3.00
C LEU A 160 -10.67 -16.27 1.89
N ASP A 161 -11.96 -16.41 2.17
CA ASP A 161 -12.98 -16.80 1.19
C ASP A 161 -13.18 -15.73 0.09
N LEU A 162 -12.77 -14.47 0.32
CA LEU A 162 -12.72 -13.46 -0.73
C LEU A 162 -11.75 -13.82 -1.86
N GLY A 163 -10.76 -14.65 -1.59
CA GLY A 163 -9.83 -15.17 -2.59
C GLY A 163 -8.67 -14.25 -2.99
N ALA A 164 -8.60 -13.01 -2.46
CA ALA A 164 -7.54 -12.07 -2.82
C ALA A 164 -6.14 -12.59 -2.50
N ILE A 165 -5.95 -13.14 -1.31
CA ILE A 165 -4.65 -13.65 -0.87
C ILE A 165 -4.18 -14.82 -1.74
N LYS A 166 -5.10 -15.71 -2.11
CA LYS A 166 -4.80 -16.82 -3.01
C LYS A 166 -4.36 -16.33 -4.39
N LEU A 167 -5.11 -15.41 -4.98
CA LEU A 167 -4.79 -14.83 -6.28
C LEU A 167 -3.44 -14.09 -6.27
N LEU A 168 -3.17 -13.32 -5.20
CA LEU A 168 -1.86 -12.67 -5.03
C LEU A 168 -0.72 -13.69 -4.97
N GLY A 169 -0.88 -14.75 -4.17
CA GLY A 169 0.14 -15.79 -4.04
C GLY A 169 0.41 -16.57 -5.31
N GLU A 170 -0.57 -16.69 -6.19
CA GLU A 170 -0.47 -17.40 -7.47
C GLU A 170 0.01 -16.50 -8.63
N GLN A 171 0.11 -15.18 -8.42
CA GLN A 171 0.51 -14.26 -9.48
C GLN A 171 1.96 -14.47 -9.89
N PRO A 172 2.23 -14.80 -11.18
CA PRO A 172 3.60 -14.90 -11.69
C PRO A 172 4.36 -13.60 -11.52
N GLY A 173 5.60 -13.68 -11.06
CA GLY A 173 6.47 -12.51 -10.89
C GLY A 173 6.22 -11.69 -9.64
N ILE A 174 5.29 -12.11 -8.77
CA ILE A 174 5.08 -11.40 -7.50
C ILE A 174 6.30 -11.57 -6.58
N GLN A 175 6.71 -10.47 -5.98
CA GLN A 175 7.82 -10.42 -5.04
C GLN A 175 7.26 -10.18 -3.64
N THR A 176 7.48 -11.14 -2.75
CA THR A 176 6.94 -11.13 -1.39
C THR A 176 8.01 -10.78 -0.37
N PHE A 177 7.60 -10.02 0.64
CA PHE A 177 8.43 -9.61 1.78
C PHE A 177 7.64 -9.85 3.08
N HIS A 178 8.30 -10.39 4.09
CA HIS A 178 7.68 -10.74 5.38
C HIS A 178 8.38 -10.05 6.55
#